data_5041f3558c5756606c00e2a9a1775935
#
_entry.id   5041f3558c5756606c00e2a9a1775935
#
_cell.length_a   1.000
_cell.length_b   1.000
_cell.length_c   1.000
_cell.angle_alpha   90.00
_cell.angle_beta   90.00
_cell.angle_gamma   90.00
#
_symmetry.space_group_name_H-M   'P 1'
#
loop_
_entity.id
_entity.type
_entity.pdbx_description
1 polymer ?
#
loop_
_entity_poly.entity_id
_entity_poly.type
_entity_poly.pdbx_seq_one_letter_code
_entity_poly.pdbx_strand_id
1 'polypeptide(L)'
;MASVTDTAPAKTRCENCGAEIPADNEQCPVCGRAATTHSARMVLTFVLLLIFGGFGFTQYFVNLHRDTEEGLARRWFHRGEEAMQANKPIGAAEAYRTALSYDRENQEYRLRLAEALLAANRLNEARAHLTSLWEEEPADGEVNLALARLHARHGDVTEAVRFYGNAINGVWDEHPRQRRIATRFELVQYLTQHNQPAQAQAELLALQADAPSDPADQLRLAQMLMQLNEPQRAAQAYDVVLGRDRNNASAWLGKGEALLALADYNGAERAFARAADLDHKRDDIRQQLDLVREVLRADAALRGLSIAERARRVAANYQAAMKRLESCAAEQGFSLAVPNATAASQATPAPSAPESVSGQLQSLYASGQQKQASATEQALRKDPDALEPTMQYVFTAERATASICPATELTDRALLLLAGQENGTVK
;
A
#
# COMPACT_ATOMS: atom_id res chain seq x y z
N MET A 1 -90.26 -47.66 -40.20
CA MET A 1 -89.38 -48.46 -41.06
C MET A 1 -88.13 -47.66 -41.30
N ALA A 2 -87.11 -47.85 -40.50
CA ALA A 2 -85.82 -47.17 -40.64
C ALA A 2 -84.82 -48.24 -41.14
N SER A 3 -84.30 -48.07 -42.35
CA SER A 3 -83.27 -48.91 -42.95
C SER A 3 -81.94 -48.74 -42.26
N VAL A 4 -81.50 -49.81 -41.61
CA VAL A 4 -80.11 -49.92 -41.09
C VAL A 4 -79.23 -50.16 -42.32
N THR A 5 -78.38 -49.15 -42.64
CA THR A 5 -77.32 -49.37 -43.63
C THR A 5 -76.17 -50.05 -42.90
N ASP A 6 -75.95 -51.30 -43.19
CA ASP A 6 -74.86 -52.15 -42.78
C ASP A 6 -73.55 -51.65 -43.48
N THR A 7 -72.75 -50.85 -42.79
CA THR A 7 -71.41 -50.42 -43.30
C THR A 7 -70.43 -51.53 -42.92
N ALA A 8 -70.01 -52.33 -43.89
CA ALA A 8 -68.95 -53.32 -43.71
C ALA A 8 -67.68 -52.68 -43.12
N PRO A 9 -67.07 -53.35 -42.13
CA PRO A 9 -65.85 -52.81 -41.48
C PRO A 9 -64.73 -52.70 -42.52
N ALA A 10 -64.08 -51.59 -42.51
CA ALA A 10 -62.96 -51.25 -43.44
C ALA A 10 -61.79 -52.24 -43.27
N LYS A 11 -61.48 -52.98 -44.31
CA LYS A 11 -60.29 -53.86 -44.35
C LYS A 11 -59.02 -53.05 -44.51
N THR A 12 -58.00 -53.32 -43.69
CA THR A 12 -56.67 -52.72 -43.81
C THR A 12 -55.69 -53.70 -44.44
N ARG A 13 -54.78 -53.26 -45.32
CA ARG A 13 -53.74 -54.10 -45.93
C ARG A 13 -52.47 -54.07 -45.06
N CYS A 14 -51.84 -55.20 -44.84
CA CYS A 14 -50.61 -55.35 -44.14
C CYS A 14 -49.48 -54.67 -44.94
N GLU A 15 -48.80 -53.67 -44.34
CA GLU A 15 -47.70 -52.96 -44.99
C GLU A 15 -46.46 -53.84 -45.26
N ASN A 16 -46.31 -54.99 -44.59
CA ASN A 16 -45.21 -55.90 -44.76
C ASN A 16 -45.39 -56.97 -45.85
N CYS A 17 -46.61 -57.55 -46.00
CA CYS A 17 -46.85 -58.66 -46.91
C CYS A 17 -48.01 -58.42 -47.87
N GLY A 18 -48.69 -57.25 -47.79
CA GLY A 18 -49.81 -56.89 -48.68
C GLY A 18 -51.10 -57.63 -48.42
N ALA A 19 -51.18 -58.58 -47.50
CA ALA A 19 -52.39 -59.36 -47.19
C ALA A 19 -53.46 -58.51 -46.53
N GLU A 20 -54.76 -58.79 -46.80
CA GLU A 20 -55.86 -58.10 -46.14
C GLU A 20 -56.00 -58.58 -44.70
N ILE A 21 -56.02 -57.61 -43.74
CA ILE A 21 -56.24 -57.86 -42.34
C ILE A 21 -57.74 -57.62 -42.05
N PRO A 22 -58.45 -58.59 -41.53
CA PRO A 22 -59.80 -58.35 -41.06
C PRO A 22 -59.86 -57.30 -39.97
N ALA A 23 -60.96 -56.53 -39.93
CA ALA A 23 -61.08 -55.43 -38.96
C ALA A 23 -61.01 -55.87 -37.49
N ASP A 24 -61.26 -57.13 -37.21
CA ASP A 24 -61.28 -57.71 -35.86
C ASP A 24 -59.92 -58.32 -35.45
N ASN A 25 -58.92 -58.31 -36.32
CA ASN A 25 -57.57 -58.87 -36.01
C ASN A 25 -56.53 -57.81 -35.81
N GLU A 26 -55.96 -57.80 -34.64
CA GLU A 26 -54.86 -56.92 -34.28
C GLU A 26 -53.48 -57.31 -34.91
N GLN A 27 -53.46 -58.53 -35.52
CA GLN A 27 -52.23 -59.04 -36.18
C GLN A 27 -52.58 -59.59 -37.58
N CYS A 28 -51.61 -59.39 -38.50
CA CYS A 28 -51.73 -59.95 -39.83
C CYS A 28 -51.78 -61.52 -39.80
N PRO A 29 -52.80 -62.17 -40.32
CA PRO A 29 -52.88 -63.61 -40.24
C PRO A 29 -51.86 -64.38 -41.11
N VAL A 30 -51.16 -63.66 -42.00
CA VAL A 30 -50.12 -64.21 -42.89
C VAL A 30 -48.70 -64.05 -42.36
N CYS A 31 -48.38 -62.90 -41.77
CA CYS A 31 -47.00 -62.63 -41.32
C CYS A 31 -46.87 -62.32 -39.82
N GLY A 32 -47.96 -62.37 -39.04
CA GLY A 32 -47.93 -62.12 -37.57
C GLY A 32 -47.67 -60.71 -37.11
N ARG A 33 -47.50 -59.77 -38.02
CA ARG A 33 -47.18 -58.38 -37.66
C ARG A 33 -48.41 -57.64 -37.17
N ALA A 34 -48.31 -56.89 -36.09
CA ALA A 34 -49.39 -56.08 -35.54
C ALA A 34 -49.92 -55.06 -36.56
N ALA A 35 -51.23 -54.97 -36.73
CA ALA A 35 -51.87 -53.96 -37.56
C ALA A 35 -51.87 -52.63 -36.84
N THR A 36 -50.84 -51.84 -37.03
CA THR A 36 -50.85 -50.45 -36.55
C THR A 36 -51.81 -49.65 -37.43
N THR A 37 -52.97 -49.34 -36.91
CA THR A 37 -53.96 -48.53 -37.63
C THR A 37 -53.37 -47.10 -37.79
N HIS A 38 -53.62 -46.46 -38.93
CA HIS A 38 -53.18 -45.08 -39.24
C HIS A 38 -53.58 -44.09 -38.11
N SER A 39 -54.69 -44.37 -37.43
CA SER A 39 -55.18 -43.60 -36.28
C SER A 39 -54.27 -43.71 -35.05
N ALA A 40 -53.72 -44.89 -34.73
CA ALA A 40 -52.85 -45.09 -33.60
C ALA A 40 -51.45 -44.33 -33.77
N ARG A 41 -50.98 -44.39 -35.03
CA ARG A 41 -49.71 -43.58 -35.34
C ARG A 41 -49.99 -42.11 -35.29
N MET A 42 -51.12 -41.58 -35.78
CA MET A 42 -51.48 -40.15 -35.67
C MET A 42 -51.67 -39.74 -34.21
N VAL A 43 -52.29 -40.51 -33.36
CA VAL A 43 -52.44 -40.22 -31.93
C VAL A 43 -51.07 -40.20 -31.24
N LEU A 44 -50.19 -41.17 -31.54
CA LEU A 44 -48.87 -41.23 -30.97
C LEU A 44 -48.05 -40.04 -31.39
N THR A 45 -48.02 -39.62 -32.67
CA THR A 45 -47.33 -38.43 -33.16
C THR A 45 -47.91 -37.17 -32.57
N PHE A 46 -49.19 -37.02 -32.38
CA PHE A 46 -49.81 -35.86 -31.74
C PHE A 46 -49.52 -35.80 -30.28
N VAL A 47 -49.47 -36.89 -29.52
CA VAL A 47 -49.05 -36.95 -28.12
C VAL A 47 -47.59 -36.58 -27.98
N LEU A 48 -46.70 -37.07 -28.85
CA LEU A 48 -45.29 -36.69 -28.86
C LEU A 48 -45.12 -35.20 -29.16
N LEU A 49 -45.85 -34.64 -30.13
CA LEU A 49 -45.82 -33.20 -30.43
C LEU A 49 -46.29 -32.35 -29.24
N LEU A 50 -47.34 -32.79 -28.53
CA LEU A 50 -47.79 -32.11 -27.30
C LEU A 50 -46.76 -32.18 -26.18
N ILE A 51 -46.10 -33.32 -25.99
CA ILE A 51 -45.04 -33.48 -24.98
C ILE A 51 -43.85 -32.59 -25.34
N PHE A 52 -43.32 -32.65 -26.57
CA PHE A 52 -42.19 -31.83 -27.00
C PHE A 52 -42.54 -30.33 -27.08
N GLY A 53 -43.75 -30.00 -27.56
CA GLY A 53 -44.28 -28.65 -27.58
C GLY A 53 -44.44 -28.07 -26.16
N GLY A 54 -45.00 -28.85 -25.25
CA GLY A 54 -45.11 -28.50 -23.83
C GLY A 54 -43.75 -28.31 -23.15
N PHE A 55 -42.81 -29.22 -23.42
CA PHE A 55 -41.43 -29.08 -22.92
C PHE A 55 -40.75 -27.86 -23.51
N GLY A 56 -40.85 -27.62 -24.81
CA GLY A 56 -40.26 -26.41 -25.44
C GLY A 56 -40.87 -25.12 -24.91
N PHE A 57 -42.20 -25.11 -24.68
CA PHE A 57 -42.89 -23.97 -24.11
C PHE A 57 -42.47 -23.69 -22.66
N THR A 58 -42.37 -24.73 -21.84
CA THR A 58 -41.90 -24.58 -20.46
C THR A 58 -40.44 -24.07 -20.43
N GLN A 59 -39.56 -24.62 -21.26
CA GLN A 59 -38.17 -24.13 -21.37
C GLN A 59 -38.11 -22.69 -21.83
N TYR A 60 -38.91 -22.28 -22.81
CA TYR A 60 -38.98 -20.89 -23.27
C TYR A 60 -39.41 -19.94 -22.15
N PHE A 61 -40.46 -20.31 -21.38
CA PHE A 61 -40.95 -19.51 -20.27
C PHE A 61 -39.94 -19.43 -19.11
N VAL A 62 -39.25 -20.53 -18.78
CA VAL A 62 -38.22 -20.59 -17.78
C VAL A 62 -37.05 -19.69 -18.19
N ASN A 63 -36.59 -19.75 -19.43
CA ASN A 63 -35.51 -18.91 -19.92
C ASN A 63 -35.90 -17.42 -19.92
N LEU A 64 -37.12 -17.09 -20.36
CA LEU A 64 -37.59 -15.69 -20.34
C LEU A 64 -37.69 -15.13 -18.93
N HIS A 65 -38.13 -15.93 -17.98
CA HIS A 65 -38.19 -15.53 -16.57
C HIS A 65 -36.80 -15.35 -16.00
N ARG A 66 -35.88 -16.27 -16.28
CA ARG A 66 -34.49 -16.23 -15.89
C ARG A 66 -33.79 -14.99 -16.46
N ASP A 67 -33.92 -14.66 -17.73
CA ASP A 67 -33.33 -13.48 -18.36
C ASP A 67 -33.84 -12.17 -17.71
N THR A 68 -35.11 -12.15 -17.27
CA THR A 68 -35.67 -11.00 -16.57
C THR A 68 -35.11 -10.87 -15.15
N GLU A 69 -34.96 -11.97 -14.42
CA GLU A 69 -34.34 -11.96 -13.06
C GLU A 69 -32.89 -11.61 -13.11
N GLU A 70 -32.09 -12.18 -14.02
CA GLU A 70 -30.68 -11.78 -14.22
C GLU A 70 -30.55 -10.31 -14.59
N GLY A 71 -31.45 -9.77 -15.41
CA GLY A 71 -31.48 -8.35 -15.77
C GLY A 71 -31.77 -7.44 -14.56
N LEU A 72 -32.62 -7.89 -13.62
CA LEU A 72 -32.91 -7.19 -12.37
C LEU A 72 -31.73 -7.29 -11.40
N ALA A 73 -31.15 -8.48 -11.25
CA ALA A 73 -29.97 -8.70 -10.42
C ALA A 73 -28.82 -7.77 -10.83
N ARG A 74 -28.49 -7.72 -12.13
CA ARG A 74 -27.42 -6.82 -12.65
C ARG A 74 -27.71 -5.35 -12.39
N ARG A 75 -28.97 -4.88 -12.53
CA ARG A 75 -29.32 -3.48 -12.23
C ARG A 75 -29.12 -3.14 -10.77
N TRP A 76 -29.49 -4.03 -9.85
CA TRP A 76 -29.26 -3.82 -8.43
C TRP A 76 -27.79 -3.91 -8.06
N PHE A 77 -27.04 -4.79 -8.70
CA PHE A 77 -25.59 -4.88 -8.55
C PHE A 77 -24.90 -3.57 -8.94
N HIS A 78 -25.16 -3.02 -10.11
CA HIS A 78 -24.62 -1.72 -10.53
C HIS A 78 -25.01 -0.57 -9.60
N ARG A 79 -26.24 -0.60 -9.06
CA ARG A 79 -26.62 0.39 -8.04
C ARG A 79 -25.80 0.24 -6.76
N GLY A 80 -25.40 -0.97 -6.42
CA GLY A 80 -24.48 -1.25 -5.32
C GLY A 80 -23.09 -0.67 -5.59
N GLU A 81 -22.56 -0.85 -6.80
CA GLU A 81 -21.27 -0.27 -7.23
C GLU A 81 -21.31 1.26 -7.19
N GLU A 82 -22.35 1.89 -7.73
CA GLU A 82 -22.55 3.35 -7.65
C GLU A 82 -22.60 3.85 -6.19
N ALA A 83 -23.24 3.10 -5.31
CA ALA A 83 -23.32 3.44 -3.89
C ALA A 83 -21.94 3.31 -3.20
N MET A 84 -21.13 2.30 -3.56
CA MET A 84 -19.75 2.18 -3.09
C MET A 84 -18.87 3.33 -3.56
N GLN A 85 -18.96 3.71 -4.83
CA GLN A 85 -18.24 4.87 -5.38
C GLN A 85 -18.66 6.18 -4.71
N ALA A 86 -19.93 6.30 -4.35
CA ALA A 86 -20.46 7.45 -3.58
C ALA A 86 -20.15 7.39 -2.07
N ASN A 87 -19.31 6.44 -1.62
CA ASN A 87 -18.97 6.20 -0.22
C ASN A 87 -20.21 5.99 0.70
N LYS A 88 -21.20 5.24 0.19
CA LYS A 88 -22.45 4.87 0.89
C LYS A 88 -22.52 3.35 1.10
N PRO A 89 -21.66 2.76 1.95
CA PRO A 89 -21.53 1.31 2.05
C PRO A 89 -22.78 0.59 2.57
N ILE A 90 -23.62 1.25 3.40
CA ILE A 90 -24.90 0.69 3.87
C ILE A 90 -25.87 0.55 2.70
N GLY A 91 -26.01 1.59 1.88
CA GLY A 91 -26.86 1.54 0.68
C GLY A 91 -26.37 0.53 -0.36
N ALA A 92 -25.04 0.38 -0.49
CA ALA A 92 -24.44 -0.66 -1.34
C ALA A 92 -24.80 -2.06 -0.84
N ALA A 93 -24.68 -2.34 0.46
CA ALA A 93 -25.03 -3.62 1.04
C ALA A 93 -26.53 -3.97 0.82
N GLU A 94 -27.44 -3.00 0.92
CA GLU A 94 -28.86 -3.18 0.62
C GLU A 94 -29.08 -3.51 -0.87
N ALA A 95 -28.39 -2.81 -1.77
CA ALA A 95 -28.51 -3.06 -3.20
C ALA A 95 -27.95 -4.45 -3.58
N TYR A 96 -26.80 -4.85 -3.05
CA TYR A 96 -26.24 -6.18 -3.29
C TYR A 96 -27.10 -7.30 -2.69
N ARG A 97 -27.71 -7.11 -1.51
CA ARG A 97 -28.70 -8.06 -0.98
C ARG A 97 -29.90 -8.22 -1.91
N THR A 98 -30.35 -7.11 -2.48
CA THR A 98 -31.44 -7.14 -3.45
C THR A 98 -31.02 -7.87 -4.72
N ALA A 99 -29.81 -7.66 -5.23
CA ALA A 99 -29.26 -8.42 -6.36
C ALA A 99 -29.25 -9.92 -6.06
N LEU A 100 -28.79 -10.33 -4.86
CA LEU A 100 -28.78 -11.72 -4.40
C LEU A 100 -30.16 -12.32 -4.22
N SER A 101 -31.23 -11.52 -4.04
CA SER A 101 -32.59 -12.05 -3.98
C SER A 101 -33.07 -12.60 -5.33
N TYR A 102 -32.50 -12.08 -6.43
CA TYR A 102 -32.77 -12.53 -7.81
C TYR A 102 -31.78 -13.61 -8.28
N ASP A 103 -30.51 -13.55 -7.82
CA ASP A 103 -29.47 -14.54 -8.16
C ASP A 103 -28.70 -14.94 -6.89
N ARG A 104 -29.23 -15.95 -6.18
CA ARG A 104 -28.79 -16.32 -4.82
C ARG A 104 -27.43 -16.99 -4.75
N GLU A 105 -26.99 -17.63 -5.82
CA GLU A 105 -25.76 -18.42 -5.86
C GLU A 105 -24.58 -17.64 -6.45
N ASN A 106 -24.80 -16.40 -6.84
CA ASN A 106 -23.78 -15.57 -7.45
C ASN A 106 -22.68 -15.20 -6.45
N GLN A 107 -21.50 -15.76 -6.65
CA GLN A 107 -20.35 -15.58 -5.76
C GLN A 107 -19.85 -14.14 -5.77
N GLU A 108 -19.83 -13.50 -6.95
CA GLU A 108 -19.44 -12.11 -7.08
C GLU A 108 -20.33 -11.17 -6.26
N TYR A 109 -21.65 -11.35 -6.36
CA TYR A 109 -22.60 -10.53 -5.58
C TYR A 109 -22.44 -10.74 -4.07
N ARG A 110 -22.18 -12.01 -3.64
CA ARG A 110 -21.88 -12.32 -2.23
C ARG A 110 -20.60 -11.67 -1.76
N LEU A 111 -19.55 -11.66 -2.57
CA LEU A 111 -18.27 -11.03 -2.26
C LEU A 111 -18.44 -9.50 -2.15
N ARG A 112 -19.07 -8.86 -3.13
CA ARG A 112 -19.32 -7.40 -3.09
C ARG A 112 -20.21 -6.99 -1.92
N LEU A 113 -21.20 -7.83 -1.56
CA LEU A 113 -21.97 -7.61 -0.32
C LEU A 113 -21.07 -7.65 0.92
N ALA A 114 -20.19 -8.64 1.02
CA ALA A 114 -19.27 -8.75 2.15
C ALA A 114 -18.31 -7.55 2.23
N GLU A 115 -17.78 -7.09 1.11
CA GLU A 115 -16.94 -5.88 1.04
C GLU A 115 -17.70 -4.61 1.47
N ALA A 116 -18.96 -4.46 1.04
CA ALA A 116 -19.82 -3.35 1.48
C ALA A 116 -20.12 -3.40 2.98
N LEU A 117 -20.34 -4.60 3.52
CA LEU A 117 -20.53 -4.82 4.96
C LEU A 117 -19.25 -4.51 5.76
N LEU A 118 -18.08 -4.88 5.23
CA LEU A 118 -16.79 -4.48 5.79
C LEU A 118 -16.66 -2.96 5.81
N ALA A 119 -16.94 -2.29 4.70
CA ALA A 119 -16.90 -0.84 4.62
C ALA A 119 -17.87 -0.16 5.58
N ALA A 120 -19.04 -0.78 5.82
CA ALA A 120 -20.05 -0.35 6.79
C ALA A 120 -19.70 -0.72 8.25
N ASN A 121 -18.57 -1.35 8.52
CA ASN A 121 -18.14 -1.87 9.82
C ASN A 121 -19.08 -2.95 10.41
N ARG A 122 -19.83 -3.67 9.56
CA ARG A 122 -20.71 -4.79 9.96
C ARG A 122 -19.93 -6.11 9.92
N LEU A 123 -18.89 -6.22 10.76
CA LEU A 123 -17.87 -7.27 10.67
C LEU A 123 -18.41 -8.69 10.80
N ASN A 124 -19.38 -8.92 11.68
CA ASN A 124 -19.95 -10.27 11.90
C ASN A 124 -20.73 -10.77 10.69
N GLU A 125 -21.47 -9.89 10.00
CA GLU A 125 -22.21 -10.26 8.81
C GLU A 125 -21.28 -10.49 7.62
N ALA A 126 -20.28 -9.61 7.45
CA ALA A 126 -19.23 -9.81 6.44
C ALA A 126 -18.52 -11.16 6.62
N ARG A 127 -18.20 -11.51 7.88
CA ARG A 127 -17.56 -12.80 8.21
C ARG A 127 -18.38 -13.98 7.72
N ALA A 128 -19.68 -13.99 7.97
CA ALA A 128 -20.55 -15.10 7.57
C ALA A 128 -20.50 -15.36 6.06
N HIS A 129 -20.60 -14.28 5.26
CA HIS A 129 -20.52 -14.38 3.79
C HIS A 129 -19.11 -14.79 3.33
N LEU A 130 -18.04 -14.20 3.90
CA LEU A 130 -16.67 -14.50 3.49
C LEU A 130 -16.23 -15.92 3.87
N THR A 131 -16.66 -16.43 5.04
CA THR A 131 -16.35 -17.80 5.43
C THR A 131 -17.01 -18.80 4.49
N SER A 132 -18.28 -18.59 4.12
CA SER A 132 -18.98 -19.45 3.14
C SER A 132 -18.27 -19.44 1.79
N LEU A 133 -17.87 -18.27 1.28
CA LEU A 133 -17.13 -18.17 0.01
C LEU A 133 -15.76 -18.86 0.09
N TRP A 134 -15.06 -18.71 1.19
CA TRP A 134 -13.76 -19.33 1.40
C TRP A 134 -13.87 -20.87 1.51
N GLU A 135 -14.93 -21.40 2.12
CA GLU A 135 -15.19 -22.85 2.17
C GLU A 135 -15.45 -23.44 0.77
N GLU A 136 -16.07 -22.66 -0.13
CA GLU A 136 -16.30 -23.04 -1.52
C GLU A 136 -15.00 -23.01 -2.34
N GLU A 137 -14.21 -21.91 -2.24
CA GLU A 137 -12.96 -21.70 -2.98
C GLU A 137 -11.85 -21.13 -2.09
N PRO A 138 -11.12 -21.98 -1.33
CA PRO A 138 -10.09 -21.52 -0.38
C PRO A 138 -8.91 -20.81 -1.04
N ALA A 139 -8.67 -21.03 -2.33
CA ALA A 139 -7.55 -20.43 -3.07
C ALA A 139 -7.90 -19.09 -3.74
N ASP A 140 -9.16 -18.63 -3.68
CA ASP A 140 -9.59 -17.37 -4.26
C ASP A 140 -8.85 -16.19 -3.62
N GLY A 141 -8.15 -15.39 -4.45
CA GLY A 141 -7.34 -14.26 -4.00
C GLY A 141 -8.19 -13.10 -3.48
N GLU A 142 -9.36 -12.82 -4.08
CA GLU A 142 -10.25 -11.74 -3.66
C GLU A 142 -10.92 -12.05 -2.31
N VAL A 143 -11.39 -13.27 -2.15
CA VAL A 143 -12.00 -13.74 -0.89
C VAL A 143 -10.97 -13.71 0.24
N ASN A 144 -9.75 -14.22 0.00
CA ASN A 144 -8.68 -14.16 0.99
C ASN A 144 -8.28 -12.73 1.34
N LEU A 145 -8.24 -11.81 0.37
CA LEU A 145 -7.98 -10.38 0.64
C LEU A 145 -9.10 -9.75 1.49
N ALA A 146 -10.34 -10.06 1.20
CA ALA A 146 -11.48 -9.57 2.00
C ALA A 146 -11.43 -10.12 3.44
N LEU A 147 -11.04 -11.40 3.65
CA LEU A 147 -10.81 -11.99 4.96
C LEU A 147 -9.63 -11.34 5.69
N ALA A 148 -8.53 -11.04 4.98
CA ALA A 148 -7.41 -10.30 5.56
C ALA A 148 -7.86 -8.94 6.12
N ARG A 149 -8.63 -8.19 5.34
CA ARG A 149 -9.20 -6.88 5.74
C ARG A 149 -10.19 -7.02 6.91
N LEU A 150 -10.98 -8.10 6.94
CA LEU A 150 -11.88 -8.41 8.05
C LEU A 150 -11.09 -8.57 9.36
N HIS A 151 -10.07 -9.44 9.35
CA HIS A 151 -9.23 -9.70 10.53
C HIS A 151 -8.42 -8.47 10.94
N ALA A 152 -7.92 -7.70 9.97
CA ALA A 152 -7.24 -6.43 10.21
C ALA A 152 -8.13 -5.44 10.98
N ARG A 153 -9.40 -5.31 10.58
CA ARG A 153 -10.37 -4.44 11.28
C ARG A 153 -10.79 -4.98 12.64
N HIS A 154 -10.73 -6.29 12.82
CA HIS A 154 -11.03 -6.92 14.11
C HIS A 154 -9.84 -6.81 15.09
N GLY A 155 -8.65 -6.43 14.60
CA GLY A 155 -7.43 -6.31 15.40
C GLY A 155 -6.68 -7.64 15.55
N ASP A 156 -7.02 -8.67 14.78
CA ASP A 156 -6.36 -9.96 14.78
C ASP A 156 -5.21 -9.96 13.75
N VAL A 157 -4.05 -9.50 14.22
CA VAL A 157 -2.87 -9.31 13.36
C VAL A 157 -2.40 -10.63 12.75
N THR A 158 -2.40 -11.71 13.50
CA THR A 158 -1.91 -13.02 13.05
C THR A 158 -2.75 -13.55 11.89
N GLU A 159 -4.07 -13.54 12.04
CA GLU A 159 -4.99 -14.01 11.01
C GLU A 159 -5.01 -13.06 9.80
N ALA A 160 -4.93 -11.76 10.03
CA ALA A 160 -4.84 -10.80 8.93
C ALA A 160 -3.62 -11.08 8.05
N VAL A 161 -2.43 -11.23 8.64
CA VAL A 161 -1.19 -11.55 7.90
C VAL A 161 -1.29 -12.88 7.17
N ARG A 162 -1.88 -13.89 7.81
CA ARG A 162 -2.10 -15.21 7.19
C ARG A 162 -2.97 -15.10 5.94
N PHE A 163 -4.09 -14.39 6.02
CA PHE A 163 -5.00 -14.22 4.89
C PHE A 163 -4.43 -13.30 3.80
N TYR A 164 -3.63 -12.27 4.15
CA TYR A 164 -2.87 -11.52 3.15
C TYR A 164 -1.90 -12.43 2.39
N GLY A 165 -1.18 -13.31 3.09
CA GLY A 165 -0.30 -14.30 2.46
C GLY A 165 -1.04 -15.25 1.53
N ASN A 166 -2.23 -15.73 1.94
CA ASN A 166 -3.09 -16.55 1.09
C ASN A 166 -3.54 -15.79 -0.16
N ALA A 167 -3.95 -14.52 -0.03
CA ALA A 167 -4.35 -13.69 -1.16
C ALA A 167 -3.20 -13.44 -2.15
N ILE A 168 -1.99 -13.17 -1.66
CA ILE A 168 -0.79 -12.98 -2.49
C ILE A 168 -0.47 -14.23 -3.32
N ASN A 169 -0.66 -15.43 -2.74
CA ASN A 169 -0.40 -16.70 -3.40
C ASN A 169 -1.64 -17.30 -4.08
N GLY A 170 -2.79 -16.66 -3.93
CA GLY A 170 -4.08 -17.13 -4.42
C GLY A 170 -4.27 -17.00 -5.93
N VAL A 171 -5.41 -17.52 -6.38
CA VAL A 171 -5.85 -17.41 -7.76
C VAL A 171 -6.60 -16.08 -7.93
N TRP A 172 -6.34 -15.38 -9.01
CA TRP A 172 -6.98 -14.11 -9.36
C TRP A 172 -7.45 -14.20 -10.81
N ASP A 173 -8.71 -13.93 -11.05
CA ASP A 173 -9.31 -14.01 -12.39
C ASP A 173 -8.79 -12.90 -13.30
N GLU A 174 -8.76 -11.66 -12.79
CA GLU A 174 -8.34 -10.50 -13.56
C GLU A 174 -7.01 -9.93 -13.05
N HIS A 175 -6.10 -9.63 -13.96
CA HIS A 175 -4.83 -8.96 -13.68
C HIS A 175 -4.04 -9.55 -12.49
N PRO A 176 -3.79 -10.87 -12.42
CA PRO A 176 -3.28 -11.56 -11.24
C PRO A 176 -1.97 -10.99 -10.69
N ARG A 177 -1.08 -10.56 -11.57
CA ARG A 177 0.19 -9.93 -11.14
C ARG A 177 -0.03 -8.59 -10.46
N GLN A 178 -0.89 -7.75 -11.04
CA GLN A 178 -1.16 -6.42 -10.50
C GLN A 178 -1.91 -6.50 -9.16
N ARG A 179 -2.88 -7.42 -9.06
CA ARG A 179 -3.62 -7.68 -7.81
C ARG A 179 -2.69 -8.16 -6.70
N ARG A 180 -1.78 -9.08 -6.98
CA ARG A 180 -0.78 -9.56 -6.00
C ARG A 180 0.15 -8.44 -5.53
N ILE A 181 0.64 -7.59 -6.44
CA ILE A 181 1.47 -6.43 -6.09
C ILE A 181 0.69 -5.47 -5.19
N ALA A 182 -0.55 -5.12 -5.54
CA ALA A 182 -1.40 -4.26 -4.74
C ALA A 182 -1.65 -4.83 -3.33
N THR A 183 -1.93 -6.14 -3.23
CA THR A 183 -2.12 -6.84 -1.96
C THR A 183 -0.86 -6.83 -1.10
N ARG A 184 0.33 -7.02 -1.69
CA ARG A 184 1.60 -6.91 -0.97
C ARG A 184 1.85 -5.50 -0.43
N PHE A 185 1.55 -4.48 -1.20
CA PHE A 185 1.63 -3.09 -0.72
C PHE A 185 0.71 -2.84 0.47
N GLU A 186 -0.51 -3.40 0.43
CA GLU A 186 -1.46 -3.31 1.54
C GLU A 186 -0.93 -4.03 2.79
N LEU A 187 -0.36 -5.23 2.62
CA LEU A 187 0.27 -5.98 3.70
C LEU A 187 1.46 -5.22 4.32
N VAL A 188 2.34 -4.65 3.50
CA VAL A 188 3.48 -3.85 3.99
C VAL A 188 3.00 -2.67 4.83
N GLN A 189 1.99 -1.96 4.36
CA GLN A 189 1.40 -0.84 5.09
C GLN A 189 0.80 -1.31 6.43
N TYR A 190 0.06 -2.42 6.41
CA TYR A 190 -0.53 -3.02 7.60
C TYR A 190 0.54 -3.42 8.63
N LEU A 191 1.60 -4.14 8.20
CA LEU A 191 2.71 -4.57 9.04
C LEU A 191 3.46 -3.38 9.67
N THR A 192 3.67 -2.31 8.89
CA THR A 192 4.31 -1.07 9.37
C THR A 192 3.47 -0.42 10.46
N GLN A 193 2.15 -0.33 10.27
CA GLN A 193 1.23 0.24 11.28
C GLN A 193 1.17 -0.57 12.58
N HIS A 194 1.42 -1.90 12.49
CA HIS A 194 1.39 -2.81 13.63
C HIS A 194 2.79 -3.10 14.21
N ASN A 195 3.77 -2.25 13.90
CA ASN A 195 5.15 -2.35 14.41
C ASN A 195 5.82 -3.71 14.13
N GLN A 196 5.63 -4.23 12.90
CA GLN A 196 6.24 -5.46 12.40
C GLN A 196 7.26 -5.15 11.27
N PRO A 197 8.33 -4.36 11.54
CA PRO A 197 9.21 -3.85 10.49
C PRO A 197 9.98 -4.95 9.75
N ALA A 198 10.37 -6.02 10.43
CA ALA A 198 11.10 -7.13 9.80
C ALA A 198 10.27 -7.85 8.75
N GLN A 199 8.98 -8.08 9.01
CA GLN A 199 8.07 -8.71 8.05
C GLN A 199 7.75 -7.74 6.91
N ALA A 200 7.52 -6.46 7.21
CA ALA A 200 7.31 -5.43 6.19
C ALA A 200 8.51 -5.33 5.23
N GLN A 201 9.73 -5.38 5.76
CA GLN A 201 10.96 -5.38 4.97
C GLN A 201 11.05 -6.62 4.07
N ALA A 202 10.71 -7.82 4.57
CA ALA A 202 10.70 -9.04 3.76
C ALA A 202 9.72 -8.94 2.57
N GLU A 203 8.53 -8.39 2.77
CA GLU A 203 7.55 -8.18 1.71
C GLU A 203 7.98 -7.11 0.70
N LEU A 204 8.67 -6.04 1.14
CA LEU A 204 9.25 -5.05 0.21
C LEU A 204 10.37 -5.64 -0.64
N LEU A 205 11.18 -6.56 -0.08
CA LEU A 205 12.18 -7.30 -0.85
C LEU A 205 11.54 -8.18 -1.93
N ALA A 206 10.44 -8.85 -1.57
CA ALA A 206 9.67 -9.62 -2.54
C ALA A 206 9.07 -8.73 -3.64
N LEU A 207 8.52 -7.54 -3.28
CA LEU A 207 8.05 -6.56 -4.26
C LEU A 207 9.16 -6.07 -5.19
N GLN A 208 10.35 -5.82 -4.65
CA GLN A 208 11.51 -5.40 -5.45
C GLN A 208 11.94 -6.51 -6.43
N ALA A 209 11.90 -7.78 -6.01
CA ALA A 209 12.19 -8.93 -6.86
C ALA A 209 11.14 -9.13 -7.97
N ASP A 210 9.86 -8.89 -7.65
CA ASP A 210 8.76 -8.94 -8.64
C ASP A 210 8.82 -7.80 -9.67
N ALA A 211 9.64 -6.76 -9.41
CA ALA A 211 9.87 -5.61 -10.27
C ALA A 211 8.56 -5.04 -10.87
N PRO A 212 7.76 -4.28 -10.10
CA PRO A 212 6.52 -3.69 -10.60
C PRO A 212 6.72 -2.99 -11.94
N SER A 213 5.84 -3.25 -12.89
CA SER A 213 5.95 -2.63 -14.22
C SER A 213 5.35 -1.23 -14.26
N ASP A 214 4.45 -0.90 -13.35
CA ASP A 214 3.84 0.41 -13.24
C ASP A 214 4.81 1.39 -12.57
N PRO A 215 5.08 2.57 -13.16
CA PRO A 215 5.88 3.63 -12.55
C PRO A 215 5.35 4.12 -11.21
N ALA A 216 4.04 4.14 -11.02
CA ALA A 216 3.42 4.54 -9.76
C ALA A 216 3.73 3.52 -8.64
N ASP A 217 3.65 2.23 -8.94
CA ASP A 217 4.02 1.17 -7.99
C ASP A 217 5.51 1.20 -7.64
N GLN A 218 6.38 1.50 -8.62
CA GLN A 218 7.81 1.66 -8.36
C GLN A 218 8.12 2.86 -7.46
N LEU A 219 7.43 3.99 -7.70
CA LEU A 219 7.54 5.16 -6.84
C LEU A 219 7.07 4.85 -5.41
N ARG A 220 5.93 4.15 -5.28
CA ARG A 220 5.39 3.71 -3.99
C ARG A 220 6.35 2.77 -3.25
N LEU A 221 6.96 1.82 -3.97
CA LEU A 221 7.99 0.93 -3.43
C LEU A 221 9.17 1.73 -2.85
N ALA A 222 9.69 2.69 -3.61
CA ALA A 222 10.80 3.54 -3.15
C ALA A 222 10.44 4.35 -1.90
N GLN A 223 9.23 4.92 -1.85
CA GLN A 223 8.73 5.65 -0.68
C GLN A 223 8.60 4.75 0.56
N MET A 224 8.09 3.52 0.41
CA MET A 224 7.98 2.58 1.52
C MET A 224 9.35 2.10 2.03
N LEU A 225 10.33 1.93 1.14
CA LEU A 225 11.70 1.64 1.54
C LEU A 225 12.29 2.77 2.39
N MET A 226 12.01 4.04 2.06
CA MET A 226 12.40 5.17 2.92
C MET A 226 11.74 5.11 4.29
N GLN A 227 10.44 4.81 4.36
CA GLN A 227 9.71 4.69 5.63
C GLN A 227 10.27 3.59 6.55
N LEU A 228 10.80 2.51 5.98
CA LEU A 228 11.46 1.42 6.70
C LEU A 228 12.96 1.64 6.93
N ASN A 229 13.45 2.86 6.72
CA ASN A 229 14.85 3.24 6.91
C ASN A 229 15.84 2.42 6.05
N GLU A 230 15.46 2.15 4.78
CA GLU A 230 16.28 1.47 3.77
C GLU A 230 16.73 2.43 2.65
N PRO A 231 17.50 3.48 2.97
CA PRO A 231 17.78 4.57 2.03
C PRO A 231 18.62 4.14 0.81
N GLN A 232 19.51 3.13 0.93
CA GLN A 232 20.27 2.63 -0.21
C GLN A 232 19.35 2.00 -1.25
N ARG A 233 18.40 1.17 -0.81
CA ARG A 233 17.45 0.50 -1.70
C ARG A 233 16.43 1.49 -2.27
N ALA A 234 16.01 2.45 -1.46
CA ALA A 234 15.13 3.52 -1.91
C ALA A 234 15.79 4.33 -3.03
N ALA A 235 17.05 4.74 -2.87
CA ALA A 235 17.79 5.46 -3.92
C ALA A 235 17.83 4.66 -5.23
N GLN A 236 18.11 3.36 -5.16
CA GLN A 236 18.11 2.47 -6.34
C GLN A 236 16.72 2.36 -6.97
N ALA A 237 15.66 2.25 -6.16
CA ALA A 237 14.28 2.19 -6.65
C ALA A 237 13.88 3.51 -7.34
N TYR A 238 14.27 4.67 -6.79
CA TYR A 238 14.09 5.97 -7.44
C TYR A 238 14.85 6.06 -8.77
N ASP A 239 16.05 5.47 -8.87
CA ASP A 239 16.80 5.42 -10.13
C ASP A 239 16.06 4.63 -11.21
N VAL A 240 15.36 3.55 -10.86
CA VAL A 240 14.52 2.81 -11.78
C VAL A 240 13.35 3.67 -12.29
N VAL A 241 12.70 4.43 -11.40
CA VAL A 241 11.64 5.39 -11.79
C VAL A 241 12.20 6.44 -12.75
N LEU A 242 13.34 7.06 -12.38
CA LEU A 242 13.97 8.13 -13.15
C LEU A 242 14.56 7.63 -14.48
N GLY A 243 14.90 6.37 -14.60
CA GLY A 243 15.28 5.73 -15.86
C GLY A 243 14.16 5.71 -16.89
N ARG A 244 12.90 5.69 -16.44
CA ARG A 244 11.69 5.71 -17.28
C ARG A 244 11.14 7.13 -17.47
N ASP A 245 11.10 7.89 -16.40
CA ASP A 245 10.61 9.28 -16.40
C ASP A 245 11.63 10.20 -15.70
N ARG A 246 12.51 10.80 -16.49
CA ARG A 246 13.55 11.74 -16.02
C ARG A 246 12.98 13.06 -15.52
N ASN A 247 11.72 13.35 -15.79
CA ASN A 247 11.05 14.58 -15.39
C ASN A 247 10.14 14.40 -14.17
N ASN A 248 10.22 13.27 -13.48
CA ASN A 248 9.47 13.01 -12.26
C ASN A 248 10.08 13.76 -11.07
N ALA A 249 9.53 14.93 -10.74
CA ALA A 249 10.01 15.76 -9.64
C ALA A 249 9.92 15.05 -8.28
N SER A 250 8.87 14.25 -8.05
CA SER A 250 8.71 13.49 -6.80
C SER A 250 9.76 12.39 -6.64
N ALA A 251 10.16 11.74 -7.73
CA ALA A 251 11.22 10.74 -7.70
C ALA A 251 12.60 11.39 -7.46
N TRP A 252 12.86 12.56 -8.04
CA TRP A 252 14.07 13.31 -7.75
C TRP A 252 14.14 13.80 -6.29
N LEU A 253 13.00 14.28 -5.74
CA LEU A 253 12.91 14.65 -4.34
C LEU A 253 13.22 13.46 -3.42
N GLY A 254 12.50 12.34 -3.61
CA GLY A 254 12.71 11.14 -2.79
C GLY A 254 14.13 10.55 -2.92
N LYS A 255 14.74 10.62 -4.12
CA LYS A 255 16.14 10.27 -4.31
C LYS A 255 17.07 11.20 -3.51
N GLY A 256 16.79 12.50 -3.52
CA GLY A 256 17.53 13.47 -2.72
C GLY A 256 17.45 13.18 -1.22
N GLU A 257 16.26 12.84 -0.72
CA GLU A 257 16.03 12.44 0.67
C GLU A 257 16.79 11.15 1.03
N ALA A 258 16.79 10.15 0.13
CA ALA A 258 17.53 8.91 0.32
C ALA A 258 19.05 9.16 0.37
N LEU A 259 19.57 9.99 -0.52
CA LEU A 259 21.00 10.37 -0.55
C LEU A 259 21.39 11.21 0.67
N LEU A 260 20.50 12.09 1.14
CA LEU A 260 20.68 12.85 2.39
C LEU A 260 20.78 11.91 3.60
N ALA A 261 19.91 10.91 3.69
CA ALA A 261 19.95 9.89 4.73
C ALA A 261 21.24 9.04 4.68
N LEU A 262 21.83 8.88 3.50
CA LEU A 262 23.12 8.22 3.28
C LEU A 262 24.31 9.15 3.47
N ALA A 263 24.07 10.40 3.82
CA ALA A 263 25.08 11.43 3.92
C ALA A 263 25.86 11.69 2.61
N ASP A 264 25.32 11.30 1.45
CA ASP A 264 25.82 11.75 0.15
C ASP A 264 25.24 13.14 -0.19
N TYR A 265 25.78 14.16 0.46
CA TYR A 265 25.29 15.53 0.31
C TYR A 265 25.47 16.08 -1.11
N ASN A 266 26.52 15.68 -1.82
CA ASN A 266 26.71 16.09 -3.21
C ASN A 266 25.69 15.44 -4.15
N GLY A 267 25.36 14.17 -3.92
CA GLY A 267 24.30 13.49 -4.64
C GLY A 267 22.93 14.10 -4.33
N ALA A 268 22.67 14.37 -3.05
CA ALA A 268 21.43 14.97 -2.58
C ALA A 268 21.21 16.37 -3.18
N GLU A 269 22.26 17.22 -3.20
CA GLU A 269 22.19 18.57 -3.82
C GLU A 269 21.79 18.49 -5.29
N ARG A 270 22.44 17.62 -6.07
CA ARG A 270 22.10 17.44 -7.49
C ARG A 270 20.66 16.95 -7.68
N ALA A 271 20.20 16.04 -6.83
CA ALA A 271 18.84 15.50 -6.91
C ALA A 271 17.80 16.56 -6.55
N PHE A 272 17.97 17.29 -5.45
CA PHE A 272 17.07 18.38 -5.06
C PHE A 272 17.09 19.55 -6.04
N ALA A 273 18.27 19.91 -6.59
CA ALA A 273 18.36 20.95 -7.62
C ALA A 273 17.52 20.54 -8.86
N ARG A 274 17.64 19.28 -9.30
CA ARG A 274 16.84 18.78 -10.41
C ARG A 274 15.36 18.76 -10.12
N ALA A 275 14.95 18.36 -8.90
CA ALA A 275 13.56 18.43 -8.46
C ALA A 275 13.02 19.87 -8.48
N ALA A 276 13.80 20.83 -7.99
CA ALA A 276 13.44 22.25 -7.96
C ALA A 276 13.31 22.85 -9.38
N ASP A 277 14.16 22.43 -10.32
CA ASP A 277 14.05 22.81 -11.74
C ASP A 277 12.76 22.31 -12.39
N LEU A 278 12.26 21.13 -11.96
CA LEU A 278 11.06 20.53 -12.51
C LEU A 278 9.78 21.09 -11.87
N ASP A 279 9.82 21.44 -10.60
CA ASP A 279 8.67 21.98 -9.87
C ASP A 279 9.07 23.17 -8.97
N HIS A 280 9.11 24.36 -9.55
CA HIS A 280 9.49 25.59 -8.87
C HIS A 280 8.50 26.07 -7.80
N LYS A 281 7.31 25.49 -7.71
CA LYS A 281 6.27 25.93 -6.78
C LYS A 281 6.33 25.22 -5.44
N ARG A 282 7.06 24.12 -5.33
CA ARG A 282 7.19 23.33 -4.12
C ARG A 282 8.24 23.91 -3.17
N ASP A 283 7.76 24.51 -2.10
CA ASP A 283 8.64 25.12 -1.07
C ASP A 283 9.43 24.07 -0.30
N ASP A 284 8.89 22.89 -0.09
CA ASP A 284 9.59 21.77 0.55
C ASP A 284 10.86 21.35 -0.20
N ILE A 285 10.83 21.28 -1.53
CA ILE A 285 12.02 20.99 -2.34
C ILE A 285 13.09 22.06 -2.15
N ARG A 286 12.69 23.34 -2.17
CA ARG A 286 13.63 24.46 -1.97
C ARG A 286 14.26 24.42 -0.58
N GLN A 287 13.47 24.15 0.46
CA GLN A 287 13.97 24.04 1.83
C GLN A 287 15.00 22.92 1.97
N GLN A 288 14.77 21.76 1.34
CA GLN A 288 15.74 20.66 1.35
C GLN A 288 17.02 21.02 0.58
N LEU A 289 16.89 21.67 -0.57
CA LEU A 289 18.03 22.13 -1.36
C LEU A 289 18.87 23.13 -0.60
N ASP A 290 18.24 24.12 0.05
CA ASP A 290 18.94 25.12 0.84
C ASP A 290 19.65 24.49 2.04
N LEU A 291 19.00 23.50 2.70
CA LEU A 291 19.61 22.75 3.80
C LEU A 291 20.87 22.01 3.35
N VAL A 292 20.80 21.27 2.25
CA VAL A 292 21.96 20.52 1.75
C VAL A 292 23.09 21.46 1.27
N ARG A 293 22.75 22.58 0.67
CA ARG A 293 23.75 23.60 0.30
C ARG A 293 24.43 24.20 1.50
N GLU A 294 23.70 24.40 2.60
CA GLU A 294 24.30 24.86 3.85
C GLU A 294 25.17 23.77 4.47
N VAL A 295 24.79 22.50 4.45
CA VAL A 295 25.63 21.37 4.85
C VAL A 295 26.95 21.37 4.07
N LEU A 296 26.90 21.46 2.75
CA LEU A 296 28.09 21.50 1.90
C LEU A 296 28.96 22.74 2.14
N ARG A 297 28.35 23.86 2.53
CA ARG A 297 29.07 25.09 2.89
C ARG A 297 29.74 24.97 4.25
N ALA A 298 29.10 24.34 5.22
CA ALA A 298 29.62 24.15 6.58
C ALA A 298 30.67 23.02 6.66
N ASP A 299 30.60 22.01 5.76
CA ASP A 299 31.49 20.85 5.82
C ASP A 299 32.96 21.24 5.55
N ALA A 300 33.76 21.25 6.61
CA ALA A 300 35.18 21.50 6.54
C ALA A 300 36.03 20.28 6.13
N ALA A 301 35.42 19.07 6.09
CA ALA A 301 36.12 17.83 5.74
C ALA A 301 36.05 17.53 4.24
N LEU A 302 35.30 18.32 3.44
CA LEU A 302 35.20 18.13 1.99
C LEU A 302 36.58 18.03 1.33
N ARG A 303 36.70 17.03 0.44
CA ARG A 303 37.96 16.81 -0.30
C ARG A 303 38.26 17.98 -1.23
N GLY A 304 39.55 18.35 -1.32
CA GLY A 304 40.01 19.41 -2.22
C GLY A 304 39.96 20.83 -1.63
N LEU A 305 39.48 21.02 -0.40
CA LEU A 305 39.53 22.33 0.27
C LEU A 305 40.95 22.68 0.65
N SER A 306 41.35 23.95 0.44
CA SER A 306 42.58 24.50 0.98
C SER A 306 42.52 24.62 2.50
N ILE A 307 43.67 24.63 3.19
CA ILE A 307 43.74 24.85 4.64
C ILE A 307 43.06 26.17 5.01
N ALA A 308 43.25 27.23 4.21
CA ALA A 308 42.59 28.51 4.42
C ALA A 308 41.05 28.42 4.41
N GLU A 309 40.50 27.68 3.47
CA GLU A 309 39.04 27.48 3.36
C GLU A 309 38.51 26.62 4.50
N ARG A 310 39.23 25.56 4.87
CA ARG A 310 38.87 24.74 6.05
C ARG A 310 38.88 25.58 7.32
N ALA A 311 39.94 26.38 7.56
CA ALA A 311 40.03 27.24 8.73
C ALA A 311 38.88 28.26 8.80
N ARG A 312 38.51 28.84 7.64
CA ARG A 312 37.36 29.75 7.54
C ARG A 312 36.06 29.09 7.95
N ARG A 313 35.78 27.87 7.40
CA ARG A 313 34.57 27.11 7.71
C ARG A 313 34.50 26.69 9.17
N VAL A 314 35.60 26.16 9.71
CA VAL A 314 35.68 25.77 11.13
C VAL A 314 35.43 26.94 12.04
N ALA A 315 36.07 28.10 11.77
CA ALA A 315 35.86 29.32 12.56
C ALA A 315 34.40 29.80 12.50
N ALA A 316 33.78 29.79 11.31
CA ALA A 316 32.37 30.16 11.15
C ALA A 316 31.43 29.20 11.91
N ASN A 317 31.64 27.89 11.81
CA ASN A 317 30.87 26.86 12.51
C ASN A 317 31.01 27.00 14.04
N TYR A 318 32.23 27.29 14.52
CA TYR A 318 32.46 27.56 15.94
C TYR A 318 31.67 28.77 16.43
N GLN A 319 31.64 29.87 15.69
CA GLN A 319 30.86 31.06 16.04
C GLN A 319 29.37 30.77 16.05
N ALA A 320 28.87 30.00 15.08
CA ALA A 320 27.47 29.56 15.02
C ALA A 320 27.10 28.74 16.26
N ALA A 321 27.90 27.74 16.63
CA ALA A 321 27.64 26.90 17.80
C ALA A 321 27.68 27.71 19.13
N MET A 322 28.59 28.65 19.27
CA MET A 322 28.65 29.55 20.45
C MET A 322 27.38 30.44 20.53
N LYS A 323 26.99 31.04 19.41
CA LYS A 323 25.75 31.84 19.32
C LYS A 323 24.51 31.02 19.68
N ARG A 324 24.44 29.77 19.20
CA ARG A 324 23.34 28.87 19.51
C ARG A 324 23.27 28.50 20.99
N LEU A 325 24.41 28.23 21.63
CA LEU A 325 24.45 28.02 23.07
C LEU A 325 23.91 29.24 23.83
N GLU A 326 24.27 30.46 23.42
CA GLU A 326 23.77 31.71 24.02
C GLU A 326 22.28 31.88 23.83
N SER A 327 21.75 31.64 22.60
CA SER A 327 20.34 31.74 22.29
C SER A 327 19.52 30.72 23.08
N CYS A 328 19.96 29.44 23.15
CA CYS A 328 19.29 28.42 23.91
C CYS A 328 19.25 28.73 25.42
N ALA A 329 20.34 29.21 26.00
CA ALA A 329 20.38 29.61 27.39
C ALA A 329 19.37 30.74 27.67
N ALA A 330 19.33 31.76 26.79
CA ALA A 330 18.36 32.86 26.89
C ALA A 330 16.89 32.37 26.79
N GLU A 331 16.59 31.46 25.88
CA GLU A 331 15.26 30.83 25.73
C GLU A 331 14.86 30.04 26.99
N GLN A 332 15.81 29.37 27.62
CA GLN A 332 15.59 28.60 28.85
C GLN A 332 15.66 29.48 30.14
N GLY A 333 15.93 30.77 30.01
CA GLY A 333 15.88 31.76 31.10
C GLY A 333 17.04 31.68 32.07
N PHE A 334 18.21 31.16 31.69
CA PHE A 334 19.43 31.16 32.53
C PHE A 334 20.63 31.85 31.87
N SER A 335 21.58 32.32 32.72
CA SER A 335 22.78 32.98 32.26
C SER A 335 23.92 31.98 32.11
N LEU A 336 24.68 32.08 31.00
CA LEU A 336 25.92 31.34 30.75
C LEU A 336 27.12 31.97 31.45
N ALA A 337 26.98 33.13 32.12
CA ALA A 337 28.09 33.78 32.81
C ALA A 337 28.65 32.85 33.90
N VAL A 338 29.92 32.48 33.77
CA VAL A 338 30.66 31.75 34.80
C VAL A 338 30.75 32.64 36.01
N PRO A 339 30.27 32.25 37.23
CA PRO A 339 30.54 33.02 38.43
C PRO A 339 32.05 33.13 38.59
N ASN A 340 32.58 34.36 38.74
CA ASN A 340 33.99 34.61 38.91
C ASN A 340 34.59 33.67 39.98
N ALA A 341 35.70 33.01 39.67
CA ALA A 341 36.38 31.99 40.47
C ALA A 341 36.87 32.47 41.86
N THR A 342 36.56 33.70 42.25
CA THR A 342 36.91 34.27 43.56
C THR A 342 35.93 33.96 44.69
N ALA A 343 34.77 33.32 44.39
CA ALA A 343 33.76 32.95 45.41
C ALA A 343 33.69 31.44 45.74
N ALA A 344 34.48 30.59 45.10
CA ALA A 344 34.37 29.10 45.20
C ALA A 344 35.32 28.49 46.24
N SER A 345 35.80 29.22 47.24
CA SER A 345 36.78 28.67 48.20
C SER A 345 36.18 28.02 49.46
N GLN A 346 34.88 27.81 49.56
CA GLN A 346 34.26 27.14 50.74
C GLN A 346 33.00 26.32 50.41
N ALA A 347 33.02 25.49 49.40
CA ALA A 347 31.96 24.47 49.23
C ALA A 347 32.61 23.10 49.18
N THR A 348 32.37 22.28 50.19
CA THR A 348 32.63 20.84 50.21
C THR A 348 32.00 20.17 49.00
N PRO A 349 32.68 19.21 48.33
CA PRO A 349 32.10 18.53 47.20
C PRO A 349 30.95 17.64 47.68
N ALA A 350 29.72 18.02 47.34
CA ALA A 350 28.56 17.14 47.47
C ALA A 350 28.62 16.02 46.41
N PRO A 351 28.14 14.81 46.71
CA PRO A 351 28.18 13.70 45.75
C PRO A 351 27.34 14.05 44.51
N SER A 352 27.89 13.74 43.33
CA SER A 352 27.37 13.94 41.99
C SER A 352 25.85 13.81 41.88
N ALA A 353 25.15 14.94 41.94
CA ALA A 353 23.82 15.08 41.44
C ALA A 353 23.88 14.98 39.87
N PRO A 354 22.89 14.40 39.19
CA PRO A 354 22.87 14.45 37.73
C PRO A 354 23.02 15.89 37.28
N GLU A 355 24.01 16.17 36.42
CA GLU A 355 24.31 17.53 35.92
C GLU A 355 23.00 18.16 35.42
N SER A 356 22.59 19.27 36.03
CA SER A 356 21.40 19.99 35.57
C SER A 356 21.65 20.44 34.14
N VAL A 357 20.60 20.49 33.34
CA VAL A 357 20.63 20.96 31.93
C VAL A 357 21.39 22.27 31.80
N SER A 358 21.19 23.20 32.75
CA SER A 358 21.91 24.46 32.83
C SER A 358 23.40 24.25 33.07
N GLY A 359 23.81 23.30 33.91
CA GLY A 359 25.22 23.00 34.21
C GLY A 359 25.96 22.46 32.98
N GLN A 360 25.30 21.60 32.18
CA GLN A 360 25.89 21.08 30.94
C GLN A 360 26.18 22.20 29.93
N LEU A 361 25.18 23.06 29.66
CA LEU A 361 25.37 24.16 28.72
C LEU A 361 26.41 25.22 29.23
N GLN A 362 26.43 25.47 30.55
CA GLN A 362 27.44 26.37 31.14
C GLN A 362 28.87 25.80 31.00
N SER A 363 29.07 24.50 31.24
CA SER A 363 30.37 23.85 31.08
C SER A 363 30.83 23.84 29.62
N LEU A 364 29.92 23.59 28.67
CA LEU A 364 30.22 23.66 27.24
C LEU A 364 30.58 25.11 26.82
N TYR A 365 29.82 26.08 27.27
CA TYR A 365 30.09 27.47 26.95
C TYR A 365 31.45 27.95 27.52
N ALA A 366 31.78 27.62 28.77
CA ALA A 366 33.07 27.93 29.39
C ALA A 366 34.23 27.27 28.61
N SER A 367 34.08 26.01 28.23
CA SER A 367 35.05 25.29 27.40
C SER A 367 35.20 25.93 26.00
N GLY A 368 34.10 26.41 25.42
CA GLY A 368 34.10 27.19 24.19
C GLY A 368 34.90 28.51 24.36
N GLN A 369 34.60 29.30 25.38
CA GLN A 369 35.33 30.55 25.63
C GLN A 369 36.84 30.35 25.74
N GLN A 370 37.28 29.25 26.37
CA GLN A 370 38.73 28.94 26.43
C GLN A 370 39.33 28.68 25.04
N LYS A 371 38.54 28.14 24.09
CA LYS A 371 38.97 27.88 22.72
C LYS A 371 38.86 29.11 21.80
N GLN A 372 38.22 30.19 22.22
CA GLN A 372 37.90 31.34 21.38
C GLN A 372 39.11 31.93 20.65
N ALA A 373 40.25 32.06 21.34
CA ALA A 373 41.45 32.59 20.75
C ALA A 373 42.07 31.66 19.69
N SER A 374 41.98 30.35 19.89
CA SER A 374 42.51 29.32 18.97
C SER A 374 41.53 28.98 17.84
N ALA A 375 40.23 29.26 18.00
CA ALA A 375 39.19 28.99 17.03
C ALA A 375 38.98 30.13 16.00
N THR A 376 39.84 31.10 15.94
CA THR A 376 39.82 32.14 14.90
C THR A 376 40.38 31.61 13.58
N GLU A 377 39.92 32.12 12.46
CA GLU A 377 40.42 31.70 11.13
C GLU A 377 41.95 31.83 11.04
N GLN A 378 42.53 32.92 11.56
CA GLN A 378 43.95 33.15 11.51
C GLN A 378 44.72 32.13 12.36
N ALA A 379 44.24 31.76 13.55
CA ALA A 379 44.88 30.79 14.42
C ALA A 379 44.81 29.36 13.79
N LEU A 380 43.63 28.95 13.27
CA LEU A 380 43.42 27.69 12.61
C LEU A 380 44.19 27.51 11.30
N ARG A 381 44.51 28.62 10.61
CA ARG A 381 45.41 28.58 9.43
C ARG A 381 46.84 28.36 9.80
N LYS A 382 47.29 28.86 10.97
CA LYS A 382 48.65 28.67 11.49
C LYS A 382 48.86 27.30 12.12
N ASP A 383 47.80 26.75 12.72
CA ASP A 383 47.80 25.46 13.38
C ASP A 383 46.68 24.59 12.80
N PRO A 384 46.93 23.86 11.68
CA PRO A 384 45.92 23.00 11.06
C PRO A 384 45.49 21.82 11.94
N ASP A 385 46.30 21.41 12.92
CA ASP A 385 45.96 20.30 13.83
C ASP A 385 44.84 20.69 14.80
N ALA A 386 44.58 21.98 14.99
CA ALA A 386 43.46 22.48 15.78
C ALA A 386 42.09 22.44 15.04
N LEU A 387 42.09 22.21 13.73
CA LEU A 387 40.84 22.17 12.95
C LEU A 387 39.88 21.07 13.44
N GLU A 388 40.36 19.84 13.54
CA GLU A 388 39.58 18.69 13.97
C GLU A 388 39.05 18.84 15.42
N PRO A 389 39.88 19.13 16.44
CA PRO A 389 39.42 19.35 17.80
C PRO A 389 38.41 20.48 17.95
N THR A 390 38.50 21.51 17.10
CA THR A 390 37.54 22.61 17.10
C THR A 390 36.18 22.15 16.50
N MET A 391 36.19 21.38 15.43
CA MET A 391 34.95 20.80 14.86
C MET A 391 34.31 19.80 15.82
N GLN A 392 35.07 18.97 16.52
CA GLN A 392 34.57 18.07 17.56
C GLN A 392 33.82 18.82 18.67
N TYR A 393 34.40 19.97 19.09
CA TYR A 393 33.70 20.84 20.01
C TYR A 393 32.38 21.37 19.44
N VAL A 394 32.37 21.84 18.18
CA VAL A 394 31.17 22.32 17.49
C VAL A 394 30.09 21.23 17.49
N PHE A 395 30.43 20.03 17.08
CA PHE A 395 29.48 18.91 17.03
C PHE A 395 28.97 18.50 18.42
N THR A 396 29.80 18.57 19.44
CA THR A 396 29.39 18.30 20.83
C THR A 396 28.41 19.36 21.32
N ALA A 397 28.72 20.65 21.07
CA ALA A 397 27.87 21.76 21.44
C ALA A 397 26.51 21.68 20.73
N GLU A 398 26.51 21.39 19.42
CA GLU A 398 25.28 21.27 18.63
C GLU A 398 24.38 20.12 19.10
N ARG A 399 24.92 18.92 19.35
CA ARG A 399 24.16 17.78 19.88
C ARG A 399 23.57 18.05 21.26
N ALA A 400 24.41 18.63 22.18
CA ALA A 400 23.93 18.93 23.52
C ALA A 400 22.82 20.01 23.49
N THR A 401 23.00 21.05 22.68
CA THR A 401 21.98 22.10 22.53
C THR A 401 20.70 21.57 21.90
N ALA A 402 20.79 20.69 20.89
CA ALA A 402 19.62 20.11 20.21
C ALA A 402 18.76 19.25 21.13
N SER A 403 19.33 18.67 22.18
CA SER A 403 18.57 17.90 23.19
C SER A 403 17.67 18.77 24.07
N ILE A 404 17.89 20.09 24.09
CA ILE A 404 17.24 21.08 24.96
C ILE A 404 16.41 22.06 24.12
N CYS A 405 17.01 22.61 23.08
CA CYS A 405 16.42 23.61 22.20
C CYS A 405 16.41 23.09 20.76
N PRO A 406 15.25 23.08 20.08
CA PRO A 406 15.18 22.60 18.69
C PRO A 406 16.05 23.49 17.77
N ALA A 407 16.65 22.87 16.75
CA ALA A 407 17.41 23.59 15.73
C ALA A 407 16.45 24.25 14.72
N THR A 408 16.28 25.54 14.84
CA THR A 408 15.39 26.34 13.97
C THR A 408 16.15 27.03 12.83
N GLU A 409 17.39 27.46 13.08
CA GLU A 409 18.24 28.07 12.05
C GLU A 409 18.79 27.01 11.07
N LEU A 410 18.96 27.42 9.81
CA LEU A 410 19.43 26.52 8.74
C LEU A 410 20.83 25.97 9.03
N THR A 411 21.73 26.83 9.54
CA THR A 411 23.10 26.47 9.90
C THR A 411 23.15 25.44 11.02
N ASP A 412 22.32 25.59 12.08
CA ASP A 412 22.25 24.62 13.18
C ASP A 412 21.80 23.24 12.70
N ARG A 413 20.78 23.20 11.83
CA ARG A 413 20.30 21.95 11.20
C ARG A 413 21.40 21.31 10.35
N ALA A 414 22.14 22.10 9.59
CA ALA A 414 23.25 21.62 8.78
C ALA A 414 24.40 21.05 9.65
N LEU A 415 24.76 21.73 10.74
CA LEU A 415 25.79 21.25 11.67
C LEU A 415 25.38 19.98 12.40
N LEU A 416 24.10 19.82 12.74
CA LEU A 416 23.58 18.60 13.33
C LEU A 416 23.65 17.40 12.38
N LEU A 417 23.39 17.62 11.10
CA LEU A 417 23.54 16.55 10.08
C LEU A 417 25.00 16.11 9.96
N LEU A 418 25.95 17.04 9.97
CA LEU A 418 27.37 16.72 9.96
C LEU A 418 27.80 16.02 11.26
N ALA A 419 27.31 16.47 12.42
CA ALA A 419 27.58 15.87 13.72
C ALA A 419 27.06 14.43 13.85
N GLY A 420 25.99 14.08 13.13
CA GLY A 420 25.43 12.72 13.07
C GLY A 420 26.33 11.72 12.35
N GLN A 421 27.11 12.16 11.37
CA GLN A 421 28.01 11.30 10.60
C GLN A 421 29.15 10.72 11.43
N GLU A 422 29.76 11.52 12.31
CA GLU A 422 30.93 11.08 13.09
C GLU A 422 30.63 9.94 14.06
N ASN A 423 29.42 9.85 14.56
CA ASN A 423 29.04 8.80 15.52
C ASN A 423 28.52 7.51 14.87
N GLY A 424 28.53 7.39 13.53
CA GLY A 424 28.00 6.21 12.84
C GLY A 424 26.51 5.99 13.09
N THR A 425 25.78 7.00 13.56
CA THR A 425 24.35 6.92 13.93
C THR A 425 23.39 7.27 12.79
N VAL A 426 23.87 7.26 11.56
CA VAL A 426 22.96 7.11 10.41
C VAL A 426 22.65 5.61 10.29
N LYS A 427 21.74 5.15 11.15
CA LYS A 427 21.15 3.82 11.07
C LYS A 427 19.85 3.89 10.29
#